data_426d388d1a1332607ce96beff56bf81c
#
_entry.id   426d388d1a1332607ce96beff56bf81c
#
_cell.length_a   1.000
_cell.length_b   1.000
_cell.length_c   1.000
_cell.angle_alpha   90.00
_cell.angle_beta   90.00
_cell.angle_gamma   90.00
#
_symmetry.space_group_name_H-M   'P 1'
#
loop_
_entity.id
_entity.type
_entity.pdbx_description
1 polymer ?
#
loop_
_entity_poly.entity_id
_entity_poly.type
_entity_poly.pdbx_seq_one_letter_code
_entity_poly.pdbx_strand_id
1 'polypeptide(L)'
;MFIERPPWFYRKLFPGSVWRLPAEEPCVYITFDDGPNAATTPRLLRLLDQLAVPATFFCVGDNVRRYPEAYRAILASGHTVGNHTYHHIRGFRLPASDYMADVRLAAELIDSPLFRPPHGRLTPAQQAALRAA
;
A
#
# COMPACT_ATOMS: atom_id res chain seq x y z
N MET A 1 10.20 -20.34 2.64
CA MET A 1 10.31 -20.30 1.16
C MET A 1 9.79 -18.94 0.71
N PHE A 2 10.66 -18.08 0.23
CA PHE A 2 10.26 -16.79 -0.34
C PHE A 2 9.79 -17.03 -1.77
N ILE A 3 8.54 -16.69 -2.08
CA ILE A 3 8.01 -16.73 -3.45
C ILE A 3 8.29 -15.35 -4.05
N GLU A 4 9.36 -15.20 -4.79
CA GLU A 4 9.72 -13.95 -5.47
C GLU A 4 8.71 -13.57 -6.56
N ARG A 5 8.08 -14.56 -7.16
CA ARG A 5 7.06 -14.38 -8.21
C ARG A 5 5.89 -15.33 -7.99
N PRO A 6 4.68 -14.82 -7.76
CA PRO A 6 3.50 -15.68 -7.67
C PRO A 6 3.34 -16.53 -8.94
N PRO A 7 3.02 -17.82 -8.82
CA PRO A 7 2.78 -18.69 -9.96
C PRO A 7 1.67 -18.11 -10.87
N TRP A 8 1.72 -18.43 -12.16
CA TRP A 8 0.77 -17.91 -13.15
C TRP A 8 -0.70 -18.20 -12.79
N PHE A 9 -1.00 -19.38 -12.22
CA PHE A 9 -2.35 -19.75 -11.79
C PHE A 9 -2.85 -18.88 -10.64
N TYR A 10 -1.99 -18.52 -9.70
CA TYR A 10 -2.32 -17.60 -8.60
C TYR A 10 -2.66 -16.21 -9.14
N ARG A 11 -1.94 -15.73 -10.13
CA ARG A 11 -2.22 -14.43 -10.77
C ARG A 11 -3.57 -14.42 -11.49
N LYS A 12 -4.02 -15.56 -12.02
CA LYS A 12 -5.36 -15.68 -12.62
C LYS A 12 -6.51 -15.59 -11.63
N LEU A 13 -6.29 -15.93 -10.35
CA LEU A 13 -7.29 -15.77 -9.29
C LEU A 13 -7.54 -14.30 -8.93
N PHE A 14 -6.60 -13.42 -9.28
CA PHE A 14 -6.66 -11.99 -8.95
C PHE A 14 -6.46 -11.14 -10.21
N PRO A 15 -7.42 -11.18 -11.15
CA PRO A 15 -7.36 -10.39 -12.37
C PRO A 15 -7.43 -8.89 -12.04
N GLY A 16 -6.55 -8.10 -12.65
CA GLY A 16 -6.48 -6.65 -12.41
C GLY A 16 -5.57 -6.24 -11.25
N SER A 17 -4.96 -7.21 -10.54
CA SER A 17 -3.83 -6.89 -9.64
C SER A 17 -2.59 -6.60 -10.46
N VAL A 18 -1.84 -5.59 -10.04
CA VAL A 18 -0.56 -5.22 -10.66
C VAL A 18 0.53 -6.12 -10.10
N TRP A 19 1.01 -7.03 -10.91
CA TRP A 19 2.09 -7.96 -10.56
C TRP A 19 3.45 -7.52 -11.11
N ARG A 20 3.42 -6.66 -12.11
CA ARG A 20 4.59 -6.08 -12.76
C ARG A 20 4.17 -4.79 -13.45
N LEU A 21 4.98 -3.76 -13.33
CA LEU A 21 4.85 -2.56 -14.14
C LEU A 21 5.71 -2.68 -15.40
N PRO A 22 5.24 -2.20 -16.55
CA PRO A 22 6.08 -2.11 -17.74
C PRO A 22 7.21 -1.11 -17.50
N ALA A 23 8.39 -1.44 -18.00
CA ALA A 23 9.52 -0.53 -18.00
C ALA A 23 10.29 -0.71 -19.31
N GLU A 24 10.64 0.38 -19.93
CA GLU A 24 11.48 0.39 -21.16
C GLU A 24 12.93 0.07 -20.81
N GLU A 25 13.37 0.50 -19.63
CA GLU A 25 14.70 0.20 -19.07
C GLU A 25 14.60 -0.64 -17.79
N PRO A 26 15.65 -1.38 -17.42
CA PRO A 26 15.70 -2.09 -16.16
C PRO A 26 15.53 -1.12 -14.98
N CYS A 27 14.42 -1.23 -14.26
CA CYS A 27 14.16 -0.39 -13.10
C CYS A 27 13.60 -1.19 -11.91
N VAL A 28 13.71 -0.62 -10.72
CA VAL A 28 13.19 -1.17 -9.47
C VAL A 28 12.23 -0.16 -8.86
N TYR A 29 11.06 -0.61 -8.44
CA TYR A 29 10.09 0.21 -7.71
C TYR A 29 10.26 -0.03 -6.21
N ILE A 30 10.75 0.98 -5.50
CA ILE A 30 10.93 0.91 -4.05
C ILE A 30 9.59 1.19 -3.37
N THR A 31 9.17 0.30 -2.49
CA THR A 31 7.92 0.47 -1.73
C THR A 31 8.14 0.18 -0.25
N PHE A 32 7.40 0.89 0.59
CA PHE A 32 7.39 0.73 2.05
C PHE A 32 5.95 0.57 2.53
N ASP A 33 5.72 -0.42 3.36
CA ASP A 33 4.41 -0.72 3.95
C ASP A 33 4.38 -0.33 5.44
N ASP A 34 3.20 -0.34 6.06
CA ASP A 34 2.95 -0.20 7.50
C ASP A 34 3.23 1.18 8.11
N GLY A 35 3.75 2.13 7.36
CA GLY A 35 3.95 3.50 7.82
C GLY A 35 2.68 4.34 7.88
N PRO A 36 2.82 5.64 8.20
CA PRO A 36 4.02 6.31 8.73
C PRO A 36 4.24 6.06 10.22
N ASN A 37 5.43 6.39 10.73
CA ASN A 37 5.68 6.50 12.17
C ASN A 37 6.71 7.60 12.50
N ALA A 38 6.70 8.07 13.73
CA ALA A 38 7.53 9.20 14.15
C ALA A 38 9.04 8.89 14.17
N ALA A 39 9.43 7.63 14.36
CA ALA A 39 10.83 7.27 14.54
C ALA A 39 11.55 6.96 13.21
N THR A 40 10.95 6.13 12.37
CA THR A 40 11.61 5.63 11.16
C THR A 40 11.32 6.47 9.93
N THR A 41 10.09 7.01 9.77
CA THR A 41 9.72 7.77 8.57
C THR A 41 10.65 8.96 8.31
N PRO A 42 10.97 9.85 9.27
CA PRO A 42 11.85 10.98 9.00
C PRO A 42 13.28 10.56 8.62
N ARG A 43 13.76 9.46 9.17
CA ARG A 43 15.10 8.93 8.84
C ARG A 43 15.14 8.35 7.44
N LEU A 44 14.09 7.63 7.06
CA LEU A 44 13.95 7.05 5.74
C LEU A 44 13.83 8.13 4.66
N LEU A 45 13.03 9.17 4.90
CA LEU A 45 12.87 10.29 3.96
C LEU A 45 14.21 11.00 3.70
N ARG A 46 15.01 11.26 4.75
CA ARG A 46 16.34 11.85 4.57
C ARG A 46 17.26 10.97 3.72
N LEU A 47 17.20 9.64 3.89
CA LEU A 47 18.01 8.71 3.10
C LEU A 47 17.57 8.71 1.62
N LEU A 48 16.26 8.66 1.38
CA LEU A 48 15.71 8.69 0.01
C LEU A 48 16.04 10.00 -0.70
N ASP A 49 15.98 11.13 0.02
CA ASP A 49 16.35 12.44 -0.49
C ASP A 49 17.84 12.51 -0.87
N GLN A 50 18.74 12.06 0.02
CA GLN A 50 20.17 11.99 -0.24
C GLN A 50 20.54 11.13 -1.46
N LEU A 51 19.75 10.08 -1.71
CA LEU A 51 19.96 9.17 -2.83
C LEU A 51 19.19 9.59 -4.09
N ALA A 52 18.37 10.63 -4.01
CA ALA A 52 17.43 11.07 -5.05
C ALA A 52 16.52 9.91 -5.55
N VAL A 53 16.06 9.04 -4.64
CA VAL A 53 15.26 7.87 -4.97
C VAL A 53 13.78 8.13 -4.66
N PRO A 54 12.89 8.15 -5.67
CA PRO A 54 11.44 8.16 -5.43
C PRO A 54 10.97 6.81 -4.89
N ALA A 55 9.94 6.84 -4.02
CA ALA A 55 9.37 5.63 -3.44
C ALA A 55 7.85 5.73 -3.30
N THR A 56 7.20 4.58 -3.08
CA THR A 56 5.77 4.50 -2.77
C THR A 56 5.58 4.00 -1.34
N PHE A 57 4.76 4.69 -0.57
CA PHE A 57 4.44 4.36 0.82
C PHE A 57 2.99 3.87 0.92
N PHE A 58 2.77 2.59 1.20
CA PHE A 58 1.45 2.07 1.51
C PHE A 58 1.17 2.28 2.99
N CYS A 59 0.38 3.31 3.28
CA CYS A 59 0.17 3.82 4.62
C CYS A 59 -1.04 3.17 5.30
N VAL A 60 -0.91 2.89 6.60
CA VAL A 60 -1.99 2.44 7.48
C VAL A 60 -2.72 3.66 8.01
N GLY A 61 -4.05 3.72 7.84
CA GLY A 61 -4.84 4.90 8.20
C GLY A 61 -4.72 5.32 9.66
N ASP A 62 -4.71 4.37 10.61
CA ASP A 62 -4.50 4.67 12.04
C ASP A 62 -3.12 5.32 12.28
N ASN A 63 -2.09 4.92 11.55
CA ASN A 63 -0.77 5.53 11.64
C ASN A 63 -0.75 6.94 11.01
N VAL A 64 -1.48 7.17 9.92
CA VAL A 64 -1.65 8.52 9.35
C VAL A 64 -2.31 9.45 10.37
N ARG A 65 -3.34 8.97 11.05
CA ARG A 65 -4.02 9.74 12.12
C ARG A 65 -3.11 10.02 13.31
N ARG A 66 -2.30 9.05 13.73
CA ARG A 66 -1.38 9.18 14.88
C ARG A 66 -0.17 10.04 14.58
N TYR A 67 0.31 10.00 13.35
CA TYR A 67 1.56 10.65 12.92
C TYR A 67 1.36 11.53 11.70
N PRO A 68 0.44 12.53 11.76
CA PRO A 68 0.07 13.34 10.60
C PRO A 68 1.26 14.15 10.05
N GLU A 69 2.20 14.56 10.91
CA GLU A 69 3.39 15.26 10.46
C GLU A 69 4.30 14.37 9.60
N ALA A 70 4.46 13.10 9.98
CA ALA A 70 5.24 12.15 9.20
C ALA A 70 4.58 11.85 7.84
N TYR A 71 3.25 11.77 7.81
CA TYR A 71 2.49 11.61 6.57
C TYR A 71 2.65 12.82 5.64
N ARG A 72 2.48 14.04 6.18
CA ARG A 72 2.70 15.28 5.42
C ARG A 72 4.13 15.37 4.87
N ALA A 73 5.12 14.93 5.64
CA ALA A 73 6.50 14.91 5.19
C ALA A 73 6.71 13.95 4.00
N ILE A 74 6.06 12.77 3.98
CA ILE A 74 6.10 11.86 2.81
C ILE A 74 5.60 12.58 1.56
N LEU A 75 4.45 13.26 1.65
CA LEU A 75 3.86 13.99 0.53
C LEU A 75 4.74 15.16 0.09
N ALA A 76 5.23 15.95 1.05
CA ALA A 76 6.09 17.11 0.77
C ALA A 76 7.42 16.73 0.12
N SER A 77 7.93 15.52 0.37
CA SER A 77 9.13 14.98 -0.26
C SER A 77 8.86 14.39 -1.67
N GLY A 78 7.64 14.52 -2.20
CA GLY A 78 7.30 14.08 -3.55
C GLY A 78 7.17 12.56 -3.73
N HIS A 79 7.04 11.82 -2.64
CA HIS A 79 6.80 10.38 -2.71
C HIS A 79 5.32 10.06 -2.97
N THR A 80 5.08 8.90 -3.57
CA THR A 80 3.73 8.39 -3.81
C THR A 80 3.21 7.72 -2.54
N VAL A 81 1.91 7.88 -2.26
CA VAL A 81 1.24 7.17 -1.17
C VAL A 81 0.20 6.20 -1.72
N GLY A 82 -0.12 5.18 -0.95
CA GLY A 82 -1.19 4.22 -1.22
C GLY A 82 -1.89 3.78 0.06
N ASN A 83 -3.10 3.26 -0.08
CA ASN A 83 -3.92 2.80 1.02
C ASN A 83 -3.50 1.37 1.43
N HIS A 84 -3.26 1.16 2.74
CA HIS A 84 -2.92 -0.13 3.33
C HIS A 84 -3.91 -0.55 4.43
N THR A 85 -5.21 -0.23 4.22
CA THR A 85 -6.31 -0.33 5.19
C THR A 85 -6.15 0.61 6.39
N TYR A 86 -7.19 0.76 7.20
CA TYR A 86 -7.12 1.66 8.36
C TYR A 86 -6.45 0.98 9.57
N HIS A 87 -6.86 -0.26 9.89
CA HIS A 87 -6.39 -0.99 11.06
C HIS A 87 -5.37 -2.11 10.73
N HIS A 88 -4.82 -2.13 9.51
CA HIS A 88 -3.92 -3.20 9.04
C HIS A 88 -4.55 -4.60 9.19
N ILE A 89 -5.81 -4.75 8.80
CA ILE A 89 -6.61 -5.95 9.04
C ILE A 89 -6.25 -7.12 8.12
N ARG A 90 -6.42 -8.33 8.66
CA ARG A 90 -6.28 -9.59 7.89
C ARG A 90 -7.55 -9.86 7.09
N GLY A 91 -7.61 -9.42 5.85
CA GLY A 91 -8.80 -9.53 5.00
C GLY A 91 -9.35 -10.94 4.84
N PHE A 92 -8.50 -11.97 4.78
CA PHE A 92 -8.89 -13.34 4.50
C PHE A 92 -9.96 -13.93 5.44
N ARG A 93 -10.14 -13.37 6.65
CA ARG A 93 -11.10 -13.82 7.64
C ARG A 93 -12.36 -12.95 7.75
N LEU A 94 -12.45 -11.91 6.92
CA LEU A 94 -13.53 -10.91 7.02
C LEU A 94 -14.45 -10.97 5.80
N PRO A 95 -15.75 -10.71 5.97
CA PRO A 95 -16.66 -10.40 4.88
C PRO A 95 -16.12 -9.25 4.03
N ALA A 96 -16.44 -9.22 2.74
CA ALA A 96 -15.99 -8.15 1.84
C ALA A 96 -16.51 -6.78 2.29
N SER A 97 -17.73 -6.71 2.84
CA SER A 97 -18.32 -5.47 3.39
C SER A 97 -17.45 -4.84 4.47
N ASP A 98 -17.02 -5.64 5.45
CA ASP A 98 -16.26 -5.18 6.61
C ASP A 98 -14.83 -4.78 6.21
N TYR A 99 -14.24 -5.56 5.30
CA TYR A 99 -12.96 -5.22 4.71
C TYR A 99 -13.01 -3.88 3.98
N MET A 100 -14.03 -3.67 3.15
CA MET A 100 -14.22 -2.43 2.42
C MET A 100 -14.55 -1.24 3.31
N ALA A 101 -15.22 -1.45 4.45
CA ALA A 101 -15.43 -0.39 5.43
C ALA A 101 -14.09 0.13 5.98
N ASP A 102 -13.16 -0.77 6.29
CA ASP A 102 -11.82 -0.41 6.77
C ASP A 102 -10.97 0.27 5.69
N VAL A 103 -11.08 -0.17 4.44
CA VAL A 103 -10.43 0.46 3.29
C VAL A 103 -10.94 1.89 3.08
N ARG A 104 -12.26 2.11 3.13
CA ARG A 104 -12.88 3.43 2.97
C ARG A 104 -12.50 4.37 4.10
N LEU A 105 -12.46 3.87 5.33
CA LEU A 105 -12.03 4.66 6.48
C LEU A 105 -10.59 5.18 6.29
N ALA A 106 -9.70 4.35 5.75
CA ALA A 106 -8.34 4.80 5.40
C ALA A 106 -8.35 5.81 4.25
N ALA A 107 -9.23 5.65 3.26
CA ALA A 107 -9.33 6.54 2.11
C ALA A 107 -9.79 7.97 2.49
N GLU A 108 -10.43 8.15 3.63
CA GLU A 108 -10.74 9.50 4.18
C GLU A 108 -9.48 10.31 4.51
N LEU A 109 -8.36 9.63 4.74
CA LEU A 109 -7.06 10.23 5.11
C LEU A 109 -6.01 10.11 3.99
N ILE A 110 -6.15 9.11 3.13
CA ILE A 110 -5.18 8.75 2.10
C ILE A 110 -5.84 8.88 0.73
N ASP A 111 -5.66 10.03 0.10
CA ASP A 111 -6.17 10.28 -1.26
C ASP A 111 -5.23 9.64 -2.29
N SER A 112 -5.54 8.40 -2.66
CA SER A 112 -4.76 7.65 -3.64
C SER A 112 -5.57 6.50 -4.24
N PRO A 113 -5.46 6.26 -5.56
CA PRO A 113 -6.03 5.09 -6.21
C PRO A 113 -5.23 3.80 -5.96
N LEU A 114 -4.05 3.91 -5.33
CA LEU A 114 -3.20 2.77 -5.08
C LEU A 114 -3.61 2.07 -3.78
N PHE A 115 -3.75 0.76 -3.87
CA PHE A 115 -4.07 -0.09 -2.74
C PHE A 115 -3.13 -1.30 -2.66
N ARG A 116 -2.69 -1.62 -1.47
CA ARG A 116 -1.97 -2.87 -1.18
C ARG A 116 -2.62 -3.58 0.01
N PRO A 117 -3.03 -4.86 -0.13
CA PRO A 117 -3.64 -5.58 0.98
C PRO A 117 -2.59 -5.92 2.05
N PRO A 118 -2.89 -5.73 3.35
CA PRO A 118 -2.06 -6.23 4.43
C PRO A 118 -1.76 -7.72 4.29
N HIS A 119 -0.55 -8.12 4.62
CA HIS A 119 -0.06 -9.50 4.50
C HIS A 119 -0.11 -10.09 3.08
N GLY A 120 -0.35 -9.27 2.04
CA GLY A 120 -0.47 -9.73 0.65
C GLY A 120 -1.66 -10.65 0.38
N ARG A 121 -2.73 -10.58 1.18
CA ARG A 121 -3.86 -11.51 1.12
C ARG A 121 -5.20 -10.81 0.95
N LEU A 122 -5.94 -11.24 -0.08
CA LEU A 122 -7.31 -10.87 -0.38
C LEU A 122 -8.14 -12.11 -0.70
N THR A 123 -9.46 -12.02 -0.52
CA THR A 123 -10.39 -12.93 -1.16
C THR A 123 -10.81 -12.40 -2.54
N PRO A 124 -11.25 -13.25 -3.49
CA PRO A 124 -11.78 -12.78 -4.77
C PRO A 124 -12.95 -11.79 -4.62
N ALA A 125 -13.81 -11.99 -3.60
CA ALA A 125 -14.92 -11.09 -3.33
C ALA A 125 -14.43 -9.69 -2.87
N GLN A 126 -13.42 -9.63 -2.03
CA GLN A 126 -12.79 -8.37 -1.61
C GLN A 126 -12.13 -7.66 -2.80
N GLN A 127 -11.44 -8.40 -3.66
CA GLN A 127 -10.85 -7.81 -4.86
C GLN A 127 -11.93 -7.25 -5.80
N ALA A 128 -13.01 -7.98 -6.01
CA ALA A 128 -14.11 -7.50 -6.85
C ALA A 128 -14.72 -6.20 -6.27
N ALA A 129 -14.90 -6.14 -4.96
CA ALA A 129 -15.40 -4.94 -4.28
C ALA A 129 -14.42 -3.74 -4.38
N LEU A 130 -13.12 -3.98 -4.25
CA LEU A 130 -12.08 -2.94 -4.44
C LEU A 130 -12.08 -2.36 -5.86
N ARG A 131 -12.34 -3.18 -6.87
CA ARG A 131 -12.39 -2.73 -8.27
C ARG A 131 -13.66 -1.96 -8.63
N ALA A 132 -14.71 -2.14 -7.87
CA ALA A 132 -16.00 -1.47 -8.06
C ALA A 132 -16.10 -0.13 -7.28
N ALA A 133 -15.17 0.13 -6.38
CA ALA A 133 -15.13 1.33 -5.55
C ALA A 133 -14.30 2.44 -6.20
#